data_d9128b3e82934c44f4c9cbbc63fbdbcc
#
_entry.id   d9128b3e82934c44f4c9cbbc63fbdbcc
#
_cell.length_a   1.000
_cell.length_b   1.000
_cell.length_c   1.000
_cell.angle_alpha   90.00
_cell.angle_beta   90.00
_cell.angle_gamma   90.00
#
_symmetry.space_group_name_H-M   'P 1'
#
loop_
_entity.id
_entity.type
_entity.pdbx_description
1 polymer ?
#
loop_
_entity_poly.entity_id
_entity_poly.type
_entity_poly.pdbx_seq_one_letter_code
_entity_poly.pdbx_strand_id
1 'polypeptide(L)'
;MRTTKSARPGSVVYVPMDKSEFRSIIFSEKKKNKIKKIVILIILMIFVIGCCIYAGISYYYSYHFFYGTTINGIDSSNKTAYEVEQEIAGKKDNYTIQVRARMQDPQAITGKDIDYKYVSSGAVLQLLKTQKSWEWIGSLFETKNYMVQEETSFNREKLEEQVNSLNCAKKENQIAPENAYVSFVNSEFTIVPETEGNELNTKEAYQMICRAIDNDAAEVDLESDPKAYKKADVTKESSELQNMVNTYKNLTKANITYTFGDETVTLDGNTIKNWLQFDEKGQLLPDDEAFRQHAVDYVAQLAADHDTVGTERQFQTTSGRTVYVYGSAYGWKIDQNKEVAQLMQEIQSGTQTTREPVYSMRANAHGINDLGDTYIEVDLTEQYMWYYQNGNIIFQSEIVSGLPGDPDRKTPPGIFTLDSKSSPSVLRGEMTENGTYSYEQPVTYWMPFNGGIGFHDADWQPYFGGDRYLTGGSHGCINLPPENAGQLYSLIQYDVPIICFY
;
A
#
# COMPACT_ATOMS: atom_id res chain seq x y z
N MET A 1 36.99 15.56 36.70
CA MET A 1 36.11 16.75 36.73
C MET A 1 36.98 18.00 36.65
N ARG A 2 37.05 18.64 35.48
CA ARG A 2 37.71 19.94 35.31
C ARG A 2 36.60 20.94 34.93
N THR A 3 36.36 21.88 35.80
CA THR A 3 35.41 22.99 35.64
C THR A 3 35.98 24.02 34.68
N THR A 4 35.43 24.16 33.51
CA THR A 4 35.72 25.27 32.60
C THR A 4 34.92 26.49 33.04
N LYS A 5 35.60 27.54 33.46
CA LYS A 5 34.97 28.84 33.72
C LYS A 5 34.58 29.51 32.42
N SER A 6 33.29 29.87 32.32
CA SER A 6 32.70 30.72 31.30
C SER A 6 33.43 32.07 31.19
N ALA A 7 33.93 32.41 30.00
CA ALA A 7 34.44 33.74 29.71
C ALA A 7 33.30 34.69 29.39
N ARG A 8 33.25 35.83 30.03
CA ARG A 8 32.34 36.94 29.71
C ARG A 8 32.81 37.67 28.46
N PRO A 9 31.95 38.13 27.60
CA PRO A 9 32.33 38.94 26.41
C PRO A 9 32.71 40.34 26.86
N GLY A 10 33.85 40.86 26.37
CA GLY A 10 34.24 42.28 26.49
C GLY A 10 35.60 42.59 27.13
N SER A 11 36.55 41.67 27.14
CA SER A 11 37.91 41.99 27.61
C SER A 11 38.88 42.24 26.43
N VAL A 12 39.38 43.45 26.39
CA VAL A 12 40.48 43.89 25.51
C VAL A 12 41.78 43.35 26.05
N VAL A 13 42.52 42.62 25.22
CA VAL A 13 43.83 42.07 25.62
C VAL A 13 44.97 43.02 25.21
N TYR A 14 45.71 43.48 26.19
CA TYR A 14 46.92 44.25 26.02
C TYR A 14 48.17 43.36 26.00
N VAL A 15 49.10 43.65 25.09
CA VAL A 15 50.46 43.06 25.10
C VAL A 15 51.48 44.19 25.27
N PRO A 16 52.29 44.20 26.32
CA PRO A 16 53.29 45.24 26.53
C PRO A 16 54.62 44.90 25.92
N MET A 17 55.33 45.92 25.46
CA MET A 17 56.75 45.84 25.07
C MET A 17 57.68 46.62 26.03
N ASP A 18 58.92 46.11 26.16
CA ASP A 18 59.92 46.39 27.15
C ASP A 18 60.71 47.70 26.95
N LYS A 19 61.25 48.28 28.06
CA LYS A 19 61.91 49.56 28.11
C LYS A 19 63.39 49.36 28.37
N SER A 20 64.26 49.80 27.47
CA SER A 20 65.64 50.25 27.89
C SER A 20 66.27 51.11 26.82
N GLU A 21 66.94 52.12 27.34
CA GLU A 21 68.02 52.97 26.82
C GLU A 21 67.67 54.37 26.37
N PHE A 22 67.99 55.29 27.31
CA PHE A 22 68.50 56.58 26.91
C PHE A 22 69.41 57.18 28.03
N ARG A 23 70.70 57.36 27.73
CA ARG A 23 71.66 58.06 28.63
C ARG A 23 72.52 59.01 27.87
N SER A 24 72.73 60.11 28.54
CA SER A 24 73.86 61.00 28.64
C SER A 24 74.19 62.03 27.57
N ILE A 25 74.32 63.24 27.98
CA ILE A 25 75.42 64.16 27.64
C ILE A 25 75.47 65.35 28.65
N ILE A 26 76.71 65.69 29.14
CA ILE A 26 77.07 66.62 30.18
C ILE A 26 77.62 67.91 29.64
N PHE A 27 77.38 69.03 30.28
CA PHE A 27 78.13 70.29 30.01
C PHE A 27 78.51 71.14 31.24
N SER A 28 79.66 71.81 31.16
CA SER A 28 80.45 72.41 32.20
C SER A 28 80.07 73.83 32.69
N GLU A 29 80.50 74.19 33.82
CA GLU A 29 79.90 74.89 34.91
C GLU A 29 80.09 76.40 35.13
N LYS A 30 80.25 77.34 34.31
CA LYS A 30 80.19 78.75 34.80
C LYS A 30 79.65 79.80 33.82
N LYS A 31 79.86 79.68 32.57
CA LYS A 31 78.88 80.22 31.62
C LYS A 31 77.55 79.45 31.80
N LYS A 32 77.67 78.44 32.57
CA LYS A 32 76.71 77.41 32.96
C LYS A 32 75.45 77.97 33.64
N ASN A 33 75.45 78.99 34.46
CA ASN A 33 74.22 79.39 35.15
C ASN A 33 73.28 80.29 34.33
N LYS A 34 73.88 81.12 33.39
CA LYS A 34 72.96 81.79 32.38
C LYS A 34 72.57 80.83 31.29
N ILE A 35 73.56 80.02 30.81
CA ILE A 35 73.28 78.99 29.82
C ILE A 35 72.35 77.93 30.41
N LYS A 36 72.56 77.50 31.70
CA LYS A 36 71.70 76.59 32.41
C LYS A 36 70.26 77.15 32.53
N LYS A 37 70.06 78.46 32.87
CA LYS A 37 68.76 79.06 32.89
C LYS A 37 68.11 79.13 31.52
N ILE A 38 68.90 79.51 30.45
CA ILE A 38 68.39 79.51 29.07
C ILE A 38 68.13 78.10 28.59
N VAL A 39 69.02 77.15 28.87
CA VAL A 39 68.77 75.71 28.54
C VAL A 39 67.64 75.14 29.29
N ILE A 40 67.52 75.48 30.60
CA ILE A 40 66.28 75.07 31.38
C ILE A 40 65.00 75.70 30.80
N LEU A 41 65.12 77.01 30.38
CA LEU A 41 63.97 77.70 29.78
C LEU A 41 63.58 77.09 28.41
N ILE A 42 64.62 76.73 27.62
CA ILE A 42 64.44 76.02 26.30
C ILE A 42 63.90 74.63 26.57
N ILE A 43 64.45 73.92 27.55
CA ILE A 43 63.95 72.56 27.93
C ILE A 43 62.50 72.67 28.42
N LEU A 44 62.23 73.71 29.24
CA LEU A 44 60.82 73.93 29.74
C LEU A 44 59.91 74.33 28.62
N MET A 45 60.39 75.15 27.65
CA MET A 45 59.65 75.50 26.45
C MET A 45 59.39 74.27 25.55
N ILE A 46 60.44 73.46 25.36
CA ILE A 46 60.28 72.18 24.59
C ILE A 46 59.35 71.23 25.33
N PHE A 47 59.42 71.15 26.68
CA PHE A 47 58.51 70.36 27.48
C PHE A 47 57.08 70.84 27.37
N VAL A 48 56.88 72.19 27.44
CA VAL A 48 55.50 72.75 27.26
C VAL A 48 54.99 72.51 25.84
N ILE A 49 55.86 72.70 24.85
CA ILE A 49 55.48 72.37 23.47
C ILE A 49 55.14 70.87 23.34
N GLY A 50 56.00 70.03 23.93
CA GLY A 50 55.73 68.57 23.98
C GLY A 50 54.45 68.22 24.66
N CYS A 51 54.11 68.87 25.80
CA CYS A 51 52.85 68.72 26.48
C CYS A 51 51.61 69.21 25.62
N CYS A 52 51.83 70.33 24.90
CA CYS A 52 50.79 70.85 23.99
C CYS A 52 50.54 69.89 22.82
N ILE A 53 51.64 69.39 22.19
CA ILE A 53 51.50 68.36 21.15
C ILE A 53 50.89 67.11 21.67
N TYR A 54 51.34 66.63 22.84
CA TYR A 54 50.75 65.46 23.49
C TYR A 54 49.26 65.62 23.77
N ALA A 55 48.84 66.75 24.35
CA ALA A 55 47.47 67.08 24.62
C ALA A 55 46.63 67.20 23.31
N GLY A 56 47.19 67.84 22.27
CA GLY A 56 46.56 67.94 20.97
C GLY A 56 46.32 66.61 20.29
N ILE A 57 47.32 65.75 20.34
CA ILE A 57 47.19 64.40 19.79
C ILE A 57 46.24 63.53 20.66
N SER A 58 46.31 63.69 21.98
CA SER A 58 45.35 63.05 22.88
C SER A 58 43.92 63.49 22.62
N TYR A 59 43.68 64.80 22.35
CA TYR A 59 42.38 65.32 21.94
C TYR A 59 41.94 64.76 20.59
N TYR A 60 42.83 64.65 19.61
CA TYR A 60 42.55 64.03 18.30
C TYR A 60 42.09 62.59 18.49
N TYR A 61 42.79 61.76 19.28
CA TYR A 61 42.42 60.37 19.57
C TYR A 61 41.24 60.19 20.51
N SER A 62 40.68 61.25 21.05
CA SER A 62 39.38 61.14 21.73
C SER A 62 38.22 60.99 20.75
N TYR A 63 38.45 61.29 19.47
CA TYR A 63 37.44 61.15 18.39
C TYR A 63 37.87 60.16 17.27
N HIS A 64 39.13 59.68 17.29
CA HIS A 64 39.68 58.80 16.29
C HIS A 64 40.30 57.58 16.95
N PHE A 65 40.22 56.44 16.27
CA PHE A 65 40.92 55.24 16.72
C PHE A 65 42.42 55.41 16.61
N PHE A 66 43.16 54.70 17.45
CA PHE A 66 44.62 54.71 17.41
C PHE A 66 45.14 54.13 16.11
N TYR A 67 46.34 54.57 15.73
CA TYR A 67 47.11 53.97 14.66
C TYR A 67 47.32 52.48 14.92
N GLY A 68 47.22 51.61 13.89
CA GLY A 68 47.29 50.15 14.03
C GLY A 68 46.06 49.50 14.61
N THR A 69 44.92 50.22 14.69
CA THR A 69 43.65 49.63 15.11
C THR A 69 42.92 49.03 13.91
N THR A 70 42.46 47.78 14.03
CA THR A 70 41.53 47.16 13.09
C THR A 70 40.25 46.79 13.81
N ILE A 71 39.09 46.93 13.12
CA ILE A 71 37.75 46.56 13.62
C ILE A 71 37.11 45.69 12.54
N ASN A 72 36.72 44.44 12.91
CA ASN A 72 36.15 43.45 11.99
C ASN A 72 37.03 43.29 10.72
N GLY A 73 38.35 43.34 10.87
CA GLY A 73 39.33 43.25 9.77
C GLY A 73 39.42 44.50 8.87
N ILE A 74 38.74 45.60 9.22
CA ILE A 74 38.86 46.90 8.56
C ILE A 74 39.93 47.74 9.27
N ASP A 75 40.91 48.28 8.49
CA ASP A 75 41.84 49.25 9.03
C ASP A 75 41.10 50.51 9.48
N SER A 76 41.04 50.70 10.78
CA SER A 76 40.37 51.78 11.47
C SER A 76 41.35 52.84 11.99
N SER A 77 42.64 52.76 11.59
CA SER A 77 43.71 53.67 12.00
C SER A 77 43.32 55.11 11.66
N ASN A 78 43.36 55.98 12.69
CA ASN A 78 43.10 57.42 12.54
C ASN A 78 41.67 57.78 11.97
N LYS A 79 40.76 56.82 12.01
CA LYS A 79 39.36 57.03 11.58
C LYS A 79 38.45 57.30 12.76
N THR A 80 37.42 58.05 12.52
CA THR A 80 36.30 58.26 13.46
C THR A 80 35.41 56.99 13.49
N ALA A 81 34.61 56.86 14.54
CA ALA A 81 33.63 55.78 14.61
C ALA A 81 32.64 55.78 13.43
N TYR A 82 32.27 56.98 12.97
CA TYR A 82 31.37 57.15 11.83
C TYR A 82 32.00 56.63 10.52
N GLU A 83 33.28 56.99 10.25
CA GLU A 83 33.99 56.55 9.04
C GLU A 83 34.13 55.00 9.02
N VAL A 84 34.44 54.40 10.17
CA VAL A 84 34.51 52.93 10.31
C VAL A 84 33.16 52.28 10.04
N GLU A 85 32.07 52.83 10.62
CA GLU A 85 30.71 52.33 10.37
C GLU A 85 30.30 52.46 8.90
N GLN A 86 30.70 53.54 8.21
CA GLN A 86 30.45 53.68 6.78
C GLN A 86 31.21 52.65 5.93
N GLU A 87 32.43 52.28 6.32
CA GLU A 87 33.19 51.23 5.62
C GLU A 87 32.60 49.83 5.89
N ILE A 88 32.08 49.56 7.12
CA ILE A 88 31.34 48.35 7.43
C ILE A 88 30.09 48.30 6.56
N ALA A 89 29.31 49.40 6.51
CA ALA A 89 28.09 49.50 5.71
C ALA A 89 28.38 49.25 4.22
N GLY A 90 29.44 49.88 3.68
CA GLY A 90 29.83 49.72 2.26
C GLY A 90 30.22 48.30 1.87
N LYS A 91 30.76 47.50 2.82
CA LYS A 91 30.99 46.07 2.56
C LYS A 91 29.69 45.31 2.44
N LYS A 92 28.62 45.72 3.15
CA LYS A 92 27.30 45.09 3.12
C LYS A 92 26.47 45.46 1.86
N ASP A 93 26.79 46.57 1.18
CA ASP A 93 26.10 47.00 -0.02
C ASP A 93 26.18 45.96 -1.18
N ASN A 94 27.20 45.11 -1.18
CA ASN A 94 27.41 44.06 -2.16
C ASN A 94 26.98 42.67 -1.67
N TYR A 95 26.20 42.60 -0.58
CA TYR A 95 25.72 41.33 -0.06
C TYR A 95 24.92 40.57 -1.12
N THR A 96 25.17 39.28 -1.24
CA THR A 96 24.44 38.38 -2.14
C THR A 96 24.41 37.00 -1.50
N ILE A 97 23.24 36.39 -1.44
CA ILE A 97 23.08 35.01 -0.99
C ILE A 97 22.76 34.12 -2.18
N GLN A 98 23.46 33.02 -2.30
CA GLN A 98 23.17 31.95 -3.27
C GLN A 98 22.17 30.97 -2.66
N VAL A 99 21.04 30.79 -3.31
CA VAL A 99 20.03 29.81 -2.93
C VAL A 99 20.19 28.57 -3.79
N ARG A 100 20.56 27.46 -3.18
CA ARG A 100 20.62 26.14 -3.83
C ARG A 100 19.33 25.38 -3.56
N ALA A 101 18.75 24.84 -4.62
CA ALA A 101 17.53 24.06 -4.56
C ALA A 101 17.68 22.77 -5.37
N ARG A 102 16.92 21.76 -4.98
CA ARG A 102 16.92 20.44 -5.61
C ARG A 102 16.55 20.55 -7.10
N MET A 103 17.32 19.88 -7.95
CA MET A 103 17.09 19.81 -9.41
C MET A 103 17.04 21.18 -10.11
N GLN A 104 17.65 22.22 -9.51
CA GLN A 104 17.69 23.56 -10.07
C GLN A 104 19.10 24.14 -9.95
N ASP A 105 19.47 24.98 -10.90
CA ASP A 105 20.69 25.76 -10.78
C ASP A 105 20.58 26.78 -9.64
N PRO A 106 21.68 27.06 -8.89
CA PRO A 106 21.68 28.07 -7.84
C PRO A 106 21.25 29.43 -8.36
N GLN A 107 20.43 30.15 -7.58
CA GLN A 107 19.97 31.49 -7.88
C GLN A 107 20.39 32.46 -6.79
N ALA A 108 20.78 33.67 -7.20
CA ALA A 108 21.20 34.73 -6.30
C ALA A 108 20.04 35.64 -5.91
N ILE A 109 19.99 36.00 -4.62
CA ILE A 109 19.20 37.14 -4.12
C ILE A 109 20.23 38.19 -3.71
N THR A 110 20.14 39.40 -4.29
CA THR A 110 21.06 40.48 -3.95
C THR A 110 20.53 41.31 -2.79
N GLY A 111 21.45 41.88 -1.98
CA GLY A 111 21.08 42.74 -0.88
C GLY A 111 20.21 43.95 -1.32
N LYS A 112 20.41 44.41 -2.53
CA LYS A 112 19.61 45.53 -3.11
C LYS A 112 18.15 45.15 -3.34
N ASP A 113 17.88 43.89 -3.68
CA ASP A 113 16.52 43.41 -3.93
C ASP A 113 15.67 43.34 -2.67
N ILE A 114 16.34 43.27 -1.51
CA ILE A 114 15.70 43.09 -0.21
C ILE A 114 15.97 44.24 0.78
N ASP A 115 16.50 45.36 0.30
CA ASP A 115 16.91 46.51 1.13
C ASP A 115 17.84 46.09 2.29
N TYR A 116 18.77 45.17 2.03
CA TYR A 116 19.74 44.71 3.02
C TYR A 116 20.71 45.81 3.35
N LYS A 117 20.88 46.13 4.63
CA LYS A 117 21.75 47.21 5.09
C LYS A 117 22.32 46.95 6.47
N TYR A 118 23.46 47.50 6.70
CA TYR A 118 24.06 47.60 8.03
C TYR A 118 23.21 48.52 8.91
N VAL A 119 23.00 48.13 10.16
CA VAL A 119 22.37 48.94 11.21
C VAL A 119 23.39 49.19 12.29
N SER A 120 23.69 50.49 12.57
CA SER A 120 24.61 50.79 13.65
C SER A 120 23.97 50.45 15.00
N SER A 121 24.62 49.53 15.71
CA SER A 121 24.32 49.23 17.13
C SER A 121 24.94 50.25 18.10
N GLY A 122 25.78 51.16 17.59
CA GLY A 122 26.62 52.06 18.39
C GLY A 122 27.84 51.38 19.02
N ALA A 123 28.08 50.12 18.73
CA ALA A 123 29.19 49.35 19.33
C ALA A 123 30.55 49.91 18.95
N VAL A 124 30.71 50.40 17.71
CA VAL A 124 31.95 51.05 17.25
C VAL A 124 32.20 52.33 18.01
N LEU A 125 31.18 53.14 18.21
CA LEU A 125 31.27 54.38 19.01
C LEU A 125 31.58 54.05 20.49
N GLN A 126 30.95 53.05 21.05
CA GLN A 126 31.18 52.63 22.42
C GLN A 126 32.61 52.09 22.59
N LEU A 127 33.14 51.34 21.64
CA LEU A 127 34.51 50.90 21.60
C LEU A 127 35.46 52.09 21.63
N LEU A 128 35.25 53.11 20.80
CA LEU A 128 36.05 54.33 20.78
C LEU A 128 36.03 55.04 22.16
N LYS A 129 34.86 55.09 22.85
CA LYS A 129 34.77 55.70 24.20
C LYS A 129 35.53 54.91 25.27
N THR A 130 35.82 53.65 25.08
CA THR A 130 36.67 52.89 26.01
C THR A 130 38.15 53.14 25.82
N GLN A 131 38.52 53.77 24.66
CA GLN A 131 39.90 54.12 24.36
C GLN A 131 40.35 55.25 25.24
N LYS A 132 41.48 55.07 25.99
CA LYS A 132 42.10 56.13 26.78
C LYS A 132 43.01 56.98 25.91
N SER A 133 42.48 58.06 25.36
CA SER A 133 43.15 58.87 24.33
C SER A 133 44.55 59.33 24.69
N TRP A 134 44.88 59.45 25.98
CA TRP A 134 46.25 59.79 26.42
C TRP A 134 47.24 58.65 26.32
N GLU A 135 46.84 57.42 26.06
CA GLU A 135 47.74 56.25 25.88
C GLU A 135 48.22 56.11 24.42
N TRP A 136 48.02 57.11 23.57
CA TRP A 136 48.29 57.07 22.14
C TRP A 136 49.75 56.74 21.79
N ILE A 137 50.74 57.17 22.63
CA ILE A 137 52.15 56.91 22.39
C ILE A 137 52.42 55.39 22.46
N GLY A 138 51.79 54.68 23.40
CA GLY A 138 51.96 53.26 23.54
C GLY A 138 51.31 52.51 22.33
N SER A 139 50.24 53.06 21.79
CA SER A 139 49.56 52.45 20.64
C SER A 139 50.34 52.52 19.33
N LEU A 140 51.38 53.37 19.22
CA LEU A 140 52.22 53.42 18.03
C LEU A 140 53.08 52.13 17.84
N PHE A 141 53.21 51.35 18.89
CA PHE A 141 54.03 50.11 18.94
C PHE A 141 53.18 48.86 19.09
N GLU A 142 51.87 49.00 19.08
CA GLU A 142 50.92 47.91 19.28
C GLU A 142 49.84 47.94 18.16
N THR A 143 49.55 46.77 17.61
CA THR A 143 48.39 46.61 16.76
C THR A 143 47.22 46.10 17.62
N LYS A 144 46.04 46.73 17.48
CA LYS A 144 44.84 46.36 18.24
C LYS A 144 43.77 45.89 17.28
N ASN A 145 43.37 44.63 17.47
CA ASN A 145 42.31 44.01 16.67
C ASN A 145 41.08 43.87 17.54
N TYR A 146 39.96 44.45 17.08
CA TYR A 146 38.66 44.38 17.75
C TYR A 146 37.67 43.70 16.88
N MET A 147 36.80 42.93 17.50
CA MET A 147 35.56 42.39 16.87
C MET A 147 34.37 43.06 17.55
N VAL A 148 33.54 43.69 16.76
CA VAL A 148 32.25 44.24 17.17
C VAL A 148 31.13 43.46 16.47
N GLN A 149 30.00 43.28 17.18
CA GLN A 149 28.86 42.66 16.59
C GLN A 149 28.25 43.61 15.56
N GLU A 150 28.09 43.11 14.35
CA GLU A 150 27.39 43.79 13.26
C GLU A 150 25.92 43.46 13.33
N GLU A 151 25.07 44.48 13.25
CA GLU A 151 23.64 44.30 13.08
C GLU A 151 23.27 44.64 11.65
N THR A 152 22.40 43.83 11.08
CA THR A 152 21.88 44.02 9.73
C THR A 152 20.37 43.98 9.75
N SER A 153 19.75 44.60 8.77
CA SER A 153 18.30 44.55 8.58
C SER A 153 17.98 44.41 7.10
N PHE A 154 16.87 43.79 6.79
CA PHE A 154 16.34 43.65 5.44
C PHE A 154 14.82 43.75 5.44
N ASN A 155 14.24 44.02 4.27
CA ASN A 155 12.79 44.07 4.09
C ASN A 155 12.26 42.65 3.87
N ARG A 156 11.48 42.16 4.82
CA ARG A 156 10.94 40.79 4.81
C ARG A 156 9.88 40.58 3.74
N GLU A 157 9.09 41.60 3.38
CA GLU A 157 8.11 41.54 2.30
C GLU A 157 8.80 41.39 0.94
N LYS A 158 9.83 42.22 0.69
CA LYS A 158 10.64 42.11 -0.53
C LYS A 158 11.35 40.75 -0.61
N LEU A 159 11.87 40.24 0.50
CA LEU A 159 12.46 38.92 0.51
C LEU A 159 11.42 37.84 0.14
N GLU A 160 10.20 37.92 0.65
CA GLU A 160 9.14 36.98 0.31
C GLU A 160 8.81 37.03 -1.20
N GLU A 161 8.75 38.23 -1.78
CA GLU A 161 8.60 38.41 -3.23
C GLU A 161 9.74 37.76 -4.01
N GLN A 162 11.01 37.98 -3.58
CA GLN A 162 12.16 37.37 -4.21
C GLN A 162 12.13 35.85 -4.12
N VAL A 163 11.82 35.29 -2.97
CA VAL A 163 11.70 33.83 -2.76
C VAL A 163 10.63 33.23 -3.68
N ASN A 164 9.47 33.88 -3.77
CA ASN A 164 8.40 33.46 -4.67
C ASN A 164 8.75 33.58 -6.16
N SER A 165 9.71 34.44 -6.51
CA SER A 165 10.20 34.62 -7.89
C SER A 165 11.27 33.60 -8.30
N LEU A 166 11.88 32.88 -7.34
CA LEU A 166 12.87 31.86 -7.63
C LEU A 166 12.31 30.76 -8.54
N ASN A 167 13.16 30.22 -9.41
CA ASN A 167 12.73 29.15 -10.31
C ASN A 167 12.21 27.92 -9.57
N CYS A 168 12.80 27.58 -8.42
CA CYS A 168 12.36 26.47 -7.59
C CYS A 168 10.97 26.69 -6.94
N ALA A 169 10.52 27.94 -6.82
CA ALA A 169 9.20 28.28 -6.28
C ALA A 169 8.10 28.27 -7.34
N LYS A 170 8.44 28.33 -8.64
CA LYS A 170 7.48 28.33 -9.73
C LYS A 170 6.91 26.95 -9.98
N LYS A 171 5.58 26.83 -10.03
CA LYS A 171 4.88 25.55 -10.19
C LYS A 171 5.26 24.77 -11.44
N GLU A 172 5.53 25.48 -12.55
CA GLU A 172 5.94 24.87 -13.81
C GLU A 172 7.30 24.15 -13.75
N ASN A 173 8.12 24.46 -12.76
CA ASN A 173 9.43 23.86 -12.55
C ASN A 173 9.43 22.80 -11.43
N GLN A 174 8.27 22.55 -10.82
CA GLN A 174 8.13 21.64 -9.70
C GLN A 174 7.61 20.28 -10.17
N ILE A 175 8.21 19.25 -9.63
CA ILE A 175 7.79 17.86 -9.79
C ILE A 175 7.31 17.39 -8.42
N ALA A 176 6.03 16.99 -8.35
CA ALA A 176 5.48 16.44 -7.12
C ALA A 176 6.16 15.10 -6.76
N PRO A 177 6.32 14.77 -5.48
CA PRO A 177 6.75 13.44 -5.08
C PRO A 177 5.68 12.41 -5.46
N GLU A 178 6.11 11.21 -5.85
CA GLU A 178 5.20 10.09 -6.09
C GLU A 178 5.32 9.08 -4.94
N ASN A 179 4.20 8.51 -4.53
CA ASN A 179 4.15 7.50 -3.48
C ASN A 179 4.77 6.18 -3.94
N ALA A 180 5.35 5.43 -3.00
CA ALA A 180 5.66 4.04 -3.22
C ALA A 180 4.40 3.22 -3.45
N TYR A 181 4.48 2.17 -4.26
CA TYR A 181 3.36 1.30 -4.61
C TYR A 181 3.81 -0.13 -4.87
N VAL A 182 2.86 -1.07 -4.83
CA VAL A 182 3.12 -2.47 -5.18
C VAL A 182 2.93 -2.68 -6.67
N SER A 183 3.88 -3.39 -7.30
CA SER A 183 3.83 -3.78 -8.71
C SER A 183 4.27 -5.22 -8.88
N PHE A 184 3.97 -5.79 -10.05
CA PHE A 184 4.43 -7.11 -10.44
C PHE A 184 5.53 -6.99 -11.52
N VAL A 185 6.77 -7.10 -11.10
CA VAL A 185 7.96 -6.92 -11.96
C VAL A 185 8.84 -8.16 -11.88
N ASN A 186 9.38 -8.62 -13.03
CA ASN A 186 10.24 -9.80 -13.13
C ASN A 186 9.62 -11.05 -12.46
N SER A 187 8.31 -11.25 -12.65
CA SER A 187 7.55 -12.38 -12.08
C SER A 187 7.42 -12.38 -10.56
N GLU A 188 7.62 -11.24 -9.91
CA GLU A 188 7.44 -11.08 -8.46
C GLU A 188 6.68 -9.81 -8.10
N PHE A 189 5.88 -9.88 -7.02
CA PHE A 189 5.33 -8.68 -6.38
C PHE A 189 6.43 -7.97 -5.62
N THR A 190 6.62 -6.70 -5.91
CA THR A 190 7.66 -5.88 -5.30
C THR A 190 7.12 -4.48 -5.02
N ILE A 191 7.76 -3.77 -4.09
CA ILE A 191 7.47 -2.37 -3.85
C ILE A 191 8.34 -1.55 -4.80
N VAL A 192 7.70 -0.76 -5.66
CA VAL A 192 8.36 0.33 -6.39
C VAL A 192 8.51 1.48 -5.41
N PRO A 193 9.76 1.94 -5.16
CA PRO A 193 10.00 3.01 -4.20
C PRO A 193 9.32 4.32 -4.60
N GLU A 194 9.07 5.15 -3.60
CA GLU A 194 8.67 6.54 -3.79
C GLU A 194 9.74 7.31 -4.56
N THR A 195 9.31 8.33 -5.30
CA THR A 195 10.22 9.30 -5.92
C THR A 195 10.16 10.61 -5.16
N GLU A 196 11.33 11.14 -4.84
CA GLU A 196 11.44 12.47 -4.27
C GLU A 196 11.29 13.50 -5.39
N GLY A 197 10.24 14.29 -5.35
CA GLY A 197 10.08 15.45 -6.21
C GLY A 197 10.94 16.63 -5.74
N ASN A 198 10.74 17.78 -6.39
CA ASN A 198 11.32 19.07 -5.98
C ASN A 198 10.23 20.10 -5.62
N GLU A 199 9.00 19.64 -5.30
CA GLU A 199 7.91 20.53 -4.90
C GLU A 199 8.27 21.22 -3.58
N LEU A 200 8.51 22.54 -3.64
CA LEU A 200 9.04 23.35 -2.57
C LEU A 200 7.93 23.73 -1.56
N ASN A 201 8.23 23.59 -0.28
CA ASN A 201 7.51 24.26 0.78
C ASN A 201 8.04 25.70 0.90
N THR A 202 7.43 26.62 0.16
CA THR A 202 7.89 28.01 0.07
C THR A 202 7.98 28.71 1.40
N LYS A 203 7.10 28.37 2.36
CA LYS A 203 7.14 28.92 3.71
C LYS A 203 8.40 28.51 4.47
N GLU A 204 8.75 27.23 4.40
CA GLU A 204 9.96 26.73 5.08
C GLU A 204 11.22 27.26 4.39
N ALA A 205 11.24 27.24 3.05
CA ALA A 205 12.32 27.81 2.26
C ALA A 205 12.57 29.30 2.60
N TYR A 206 11.49 30.09 2.71
CA TYR A 206 11.58 31.48 3.14
C TYR A 206 12.20 31.62 4.54
N GLN A 207 11.81 30.77 5.49
CA GLN A 207 12.37 30.80 6.84
C GLN A 207 13.86 30.41 6.85
N MET A 208 14.24 29.43 6.05
CA MET A 208 15.66 29.04 5.91
C MET A 208 16.49 30.18 5.34
N ILE A 209 16.01 30.84 4.29
CA ILE A 209 16.68 31.99 3.66
C ILE A 209 16.75 33.15 4.65
N CYS A 210 15.68 33.45 5.39
CA CYS A 210 15.71 34.48 6.45
C CYS A 210 16.81 34.21 7.45
N ARG A 211 16.88 32.99 7.99
CA ARG A 211 17.91 32.60 8.98
C ARG A 211 19.33 32.72 8.40
N ALA A 212 19.50 32.36 7.14
CA ALA A 212 20.79 32.49 6.46
C ALA A 212 21.21 33.95 6.31
N ILE A 213 20.28 34.84 5.91
CA ILE A 213 20.53 36.29 5.78
C ILE A 213 20.80 36.91 7.16
N ASP A 214 20.04 36.57 8.20
CA ASP A 214 20.24 37.07 9.57
C ASP A 214 21.64 36.66 10.12
N ASN A 215 22.24 35.56 9.60
CA ASN A 215 23.58 35.10 9.92
C ASN A 215 24.65 35.55 8.92
N ASP A 216 24.34 36.48 8.02
CA ASP A 216 25.25 36.99 6.99
C ASP A 216 25.88 35.88 6.11
N ALA A 217 25.13 34.80 5.86
CA ALA A 217 25.60 33.68 5.07
C ALA A 217 25.64 34.03 3.59
N ALA A 218 26.66 33.57 2.87
CA ALA A 218 26.79 33.77 1.43
C ALA A 218 25.99 32.74 0.62
N GLU A 219 25.53 31.67 1.25
CA GLU A 219 24.85 30.54 0.62
C GLU A 219 23.84 29.90 1.57
N VAL A 220 22.74 29.41 1.05
CA VAL A 220 21.79 28.53 1.71
C VAL A 220 21.44 27.35 0.82
N ASP A 221 21.56 26.16 1.37
CA ASP A 221 21.13 24.92 0.70
C ASP A 221 19.79 24.48 1.28
N LEU A 222 18.74 24.53 0.46
CA LEU A 222 17.39 24.16 0.88
C LEU A 222 17.26 22.64 1.14
N GLU A 223 18.17 21.80 0.60
CA GLU A 223 18.18 20.37 0.91
C GLU A 223 18.66 20.05 2.33
N SER A 224 19.32 21.01 2.99
CA SER A 224 19.78 20.83 4.37
C SER A 224 18.66 20.68 5.40
N ASP A 225 17.43 21.10 5.07
CA ASP A 225 16.25 20.85 5.90
C ASP A 225 15.21 20.03 5.11
N PRO A 226 14.92 18.79 5.57
CA PRO A 226 13.95 17.91 4.91
C PRO A 226 12.51 18.49 4.85
N LYS A 227 12.21 19.58 5.57
CA LYS A 227 10.91 20.26 5.56
C LYS A 227 10.78 21.25 4.39
N ALA A 228 11.89 21.59 3.74
CA ALA A 228 11.88 22.50 2.61
C ALA A 228 11.15 21.94 1.38
N TYR A 229 11.00 20.63 1.30
CA TYR A 229 10.30 19.95 0.21
C TYR A 229 9.16 19.10 0.70
N LYS A 230 8.13 18.96 -0.13
CA LYS A 230 7.10 17.95 0.10
C LYS A 230 7.70 16.55 -0.05
N LYS A 231 7.21 15.66 0.77
CA LYS A 231 7.56 14.24 0.74
C LYS A 231 6.40 13.43 0.23
N ALA A 232 6.71 12.25 -0.28
CA ALA A 232 5.70 11.25 -0.54
C ALA A 232 4.98 10.87 0.76
N ASP A 233 3.66 10.68 0.69
CA ASP A 233 2.84 10.27 1.84
C ASP A 233 3.07 8.81 2.20
N VAL A 234 3.39 7.97 1.20
CA VAL A 234 3.65 6.54 1.35
C VAL A 234 5.07 6.24 0.86
N THR A 235 5.87 5.63 1.72
CA THR A 235 7.25 5.24 1.42
C THR A 235 7.37 3.73 1.29
N LYS A 236 8.48 3.25 0.73
CA LYS A 236 8.79 1.81 0.59
C LYS A 236 8.86 1.07 1.93
N GLU A 237 9.08 1.77 3.04
CA GLU A 237 9.07 1.24 4.40
C GLU A 237 7.67 1.06 4.97
N SER A 238 6.62 1.45 4.22
CA SER A 238 5.23 1.29 4.66
C SER A 238 4.92 -0.18 4.98
N SER A 239 4.47 -0.42 6.20
CA SER A 239 4.02 -1.75 6.63
C SER A 239 2.80 -2.23 5.84
N GLU A 240 1.97 -1.30 5.36
CA GLU A 240 0.82 -1.61 4.54
C GLU A 240 1.25 -2.19 3.17
N LEU A 241 2.23 -1.57 2.49
CA LEU A 241 2.77 -2.09 1.25
C LEU A 241 3.50 -3.43 1.45
N GLN A 242 4.23 -3.60 2.54
CA GLN A 242 4.88 -4.88 2.88
C GLN A 242 3.84 -5.99 3.07
N ASN A 243 2.76 -5.70 3.79
CA ASN A 243 1.66 -6.65 3.98
C ASN A 243 0.98 -6.97 2.64
N MET A 244 0.75 -5.97 1.80
CA MET A 244 0.18 -6.13 0.46
C MET A 244 1.05 -7.05 -0.40
N VAL A 245 2.35 -6.82 -0.48
CA VAL A 245 3.29 -7.71 -1.19
C VAL A 245 3.19 -9.14 -0.69
N ASN A 246 3.19 -9.34 0.64
CA ASN A 246 3.09 -10.68 1.22
C ASN A 246 1.76 -11.35 0.91
N THR A 247 0.65 -10.61 0.97
CA THR A 247 -0.68 -11.09 0.62
C THR A 247 -0.72 -11.58 -0.84
N TYR A 248 -0.32 -10.75 -1.78
CA TYR A 248 -0.39 -11.12 -3.21
C TYR A 248 0.64 -12.18 -3.61
N LYS A 249 1.81 -12.22 -2.99
CA LYS A 249 2.74 -13.36 -3.10
C LYS A 249 2.11 -14.65 -2.59
N ASN A 250 1.31 -14.58 -1.54
CA ASN A 250 0.63 -15.74 -0.99
C ASN A 250 -0.51 -16.21 -1.88
N LEU A 251 -1.37 -15.29 -2.36
CA LEU A 251 -2.45 -15.61 -3.30
C LEU A 251 -1.92 -16.37 -4.53
N THR A 252 -0.83 -15.90 -5.12
CA THR A 252 -0.25 -16.52 -6.33
C THR A 252 0.58 -17.79 -6.07
N LYS A 253 0.74 -18.20 -4.80
CA LYS A 253 1.26 -19.54 -4.46
C LYS A 253 0.21 -20.64 -4.55
N ALA A 254 -1.07 -20.26 -4.52
CA ALA A 254 -2.16 -21.22 -4.58
C ALA A 254 -2.07 -22.05 -5.88
N ASN A 255 -2.29 -23.35 -5.73
CA ASN A 255 -2.33 -24.29 -6.83
C ASN A 255 -3.37 -25.37 -6.49
N ILE A 256 -4.57 -25.22 -7.05
CA ILE A 256 -5.70 -26.07 -6.78
C ILE A 256 -5.94 -26.95 -8.00
N THR A 257 -5.67 -28.23 -7.86
CA THR A 257 -5.97 -29.23 -8.91
C THR A 257 -7.31 -29.89 -8.61
N TYR A 258 -8.30 -29.62 -9.41
CA TYR A 258 -9.59 -30.28 -9.37
C TYR A 258 -9.51 -31.64 -10.05
N THR A 259 -10.16 -32.66 -9.46
CA THR A 259 -10.26 -34.01 -10.05
C THR A 259 -11.71 -34.30 -10.39
N PHE A 260 -11.90 -34.84 -11.59
CA PHE A 260 -13.18 -35.32 -12.15
C PHE A 260 -12.99 -36.74 -12.68
N GLY A 261 -12.81 -37.67 -11.74
CA GLY A 261 -12.34 -39.01 -12.08
C GLY A 261 -10.88 -38.99 -12.55
N ASP A 262 -10.64 -39.43 -13.79
CA ASP A 262 -9.31 -39.44 -14.40
C ASP A 262 -8.90 -38.06 -15.00
N GLU A 263 -9.85 -37.17 -15.16
CA GLU A 263 -9.61 -35.83 -15.67
C GLU A 263 -9.20 -34.88 -14.56
N THR A 264 -8.33 -33.91 -14.85
CA THR A 264 -7.89 -32.91 -13.90
C THR A 264 -7.85 -31.54 -14.53
N VAL A 265 -8.25 -30.52 -13.76
CA VAL A 265 -8.18 -29.10 -14.11
C VAL A 265 -7.44 -28.35 -13.01
N THR A 266 -6.43 -27.57 -13.37
CA THR A 266 -5.61 -26.86 -12.39
C THR A 266 -5.80 -25.35 -12.48
N LEU A 267 -6.13 -24.74 -11.35
CA LEU A 267 -6.04 -23.31 -11.14
C LEU A 267 -4.68 -22.99 -10.52
N ASP A 268 -3.81 -22.38 -11.30
CA ASP A 268 -2.45 -22.03 -10.86
C ASP A 268 -2.29 -20.56 -10.53
N GLY A 269 -1.13 -20.22 -9.93
CA GLY A 269 -0.82 -18.83 -9.56
C GLY A 269 -0.74 -17.86 -10.73
N ASN A 270 -0.46 -18.31 -11.95
CA ASN A 270 -0.45 -17.47 -13.15
C ASN A 270 -1.87 -17.06 -13.54
N THR A 271 -2.80 -17.99 -13.47
CA THR A 271 -4.22 -17.72 -13.70
C THR A 271 -4.76 -16.74 -12.64
N ILE A 272 -4.44 -16.99 -11.36
CA ILE A 272 -4.85 -16.12 -10.23
C ILE A 272 -4.25 -14.72 -10.39
N LYS A 273 -2.99 -14.61 -10.81
CA LYS A 273 -2.35 -13.32 -11.08
C LYS A 273 -3.11 -12.52 -12.16
N ASN A 274 -3.64 -13.18 -13.18
CA ASN A 274 -4.38 -12.52 -14.26
C ASN A 274 -5.75 -11.97 -13.81
N TRP A 275 -6.21 -12.32 -12.62
CA TRP A 275 -7.42 -11.74 -11.99
C TRP A 275 -7.14 -10.41 -11.31
N LEU A 276 -5.86 -10.05 -11.14
CA LEU A 276 -5.44 -8.81 -10.49
C LEU A 276 -5.41 -7.67 -11.51
N GLN A 277 -5.74 -6.47 -11.03
CA GLN A 277 -5.77 -5.28 -11.86
C GLN A 277 -4.54 -4.41 -11.61
N PHE A 278 -4.05 -3.79 -12.67
CA PHE A 278 -2.93 -2.87 -12.63
C PHE A 278 -3.26 -1.63 -13.47
N ASP A 279 -2.78 -0.47 -13.04
CA ASP A 279 -2.88 0.76 -13.82
C ASP A 279 -1.84 0.80 -14.96
N GLU A 280 -1.83 1.92 -15.70
CA GLU A 280 -0.90 2.14 -16.81
C GLU A 280 0.58 2.19 -16.38
N LYS A 281 0.85 2.52 -15.12
CA LYS A 281 2.20 2.52 -14.52
C LYS A 281 2.62 1.15 -13.98
N GLY A 282 1.72 0.18 -14.00
CA GLY A 282 1.91 -1.13 -13.40
C GLY A 282 1.69 -1.18 -11.90
N GLN A 283 1.06 -0.15 -11.31
CA GLN A 283 0.65 -0.15 -9.92
C GLN A 283 -0.52 -1.12 -9.73
N LEU A 284 -0.41 -2.01 -8.74
CA LEU A 284 -1.50 -2.90 -8.35
C LEU A 284 -2.67 -2.08 -7.79
N LEU A 285 -3.86 -2.34 -8.37
CA LEU A 285 -5.14 -1.76 -7.93
C LEU A 285 -5.93 -2.85 -7.22
N PRO A 286 -5.98 -2.87 -5.88
CA PRO A 286 -6.79 -3.85 -5.15
C PRO A 286 -8.27 -3.67 -5.45
N ASP A 287 -8.91 -4.73 -5.93
CA ASP A 287 -10.36 -4.81 -6.16
C ASP A 287 -10.84 -6.20 -5.74
N ASP A 288 -11.26 -6.32 -4.49
CA ASP A 288 -11.69 -7.60 -3.90
C ASP A 288 -12.98 -8.12 -4.56
N GLU A 289 -13.86 -7.24 -5.03
CA GLU A 289 -15.10 -7.64 -5.68
C GLU A 289 -14.85 -8.17 -7.09
N ALA A 290 -14.03 -7.49 -7.88
CA ALA A 290 -13.62 -7.97 -9.19
C ALA A 290 -12.84 -9.29 -9.09
N PHE A 291 -11.95 -9.40 -8.10
CA PHE A 291 -11.20 -10.63 -7.85
C PHE A 291 -12.14 -11.80 -7.49
N ARG A 292 -13.10 -11.55 -6.61
CA ARG A 292 -14.14 -12.53 -6.25
C ARG A 292 -14.99 -12.92 -7.46
N GLN A 293 -15.35 -11.98 -8.33
CA GLN A 293 -16.12 -12.27 -9.55
C GLN A 293 -15.36 -13.23 -10.48
N HIS A 294 -14.05 -13.07 -10.63
CA HIS A 294 -13.24 -14.03 -11.39
C HIS A 294 -13.29 -15.44 -10.81
N ALA A 295 -13.31 -15.59 -9.48
CA ALA A 295 -13.48 -16.90 -8.85
C ALA A 295 -14.88 -17.48 -9.11
N VAL A 296 -15.94 -16.65 -9.10
CA VAL A 296 -17.29 -17.05 -9.47
C VAL A 296 -17.34 -17.54 -10.91
N ASP A 297 -16.80 -16.77 -11.83
CA ASP A 297 -16.77 -17.10 -13.26
C ASP A 297 -15.97 -18.38 -13.52
N TYR A 298 -14.85 -18.58 -12.83
CA TYR A 298 -14.04 -19.80 -12.94
C TYR A 298 -14.83 -21.03 -12.46
N VAL A 299 -15.49 -20.95 -11.32
CA VAL A 299 -16.32 -22.07 -10.79
C VAL A 299 -17.53 -22.32 -11.68
N ALA A 300 -18.13 -21.28 -12.23
CA ALA A 300 -19.24 -21.41 -13.19
C ALA A 300 -18.78 -22.15 -14.46
N GLN A 301 -17.57 -21.88 -14.94
CA GLN A 301 -16.98 -22.61 -16.07
C GLN A 301 -16.72 -24.07 -15.73
N LEU A 302 -16.14 -24.37 -14.53
CA LEU A 302 -15.98 -25.77 -14.09
C LEU A 302 -17.32 -26.50 -14.05
N ALA A 303 -18.38 -25.85 -13.57
CA ALA A 303 -19.72 -26.45 -13.54
C ALA A 303 -20.28 -26.68 -14.96
N ALA A 304 -20.08 -25.72 -15.86
CA ALA A 304 -20.52 -25.86 -17.26
C ALA A 304 -19.83 -27.02 -17.99
N ASP A 305 -18.54 -27.28 -17.67
CA ASP A 305 -17.75 -28.30 -18.33
C ASP A 305 -17.95 -29.70 -17.72
N HIS A 306 -18.31 -29.80 -16.42
CA HIS A 306 -18.27 -31.06 -15.68
C HIS A 306 -19.58 -31.47 -15.00
N ASP A 307 -20.57 -30.58 -14.91
CA ASP A 307 -21.90 -30.96 -14.37
C ASP A 307 -22.62 -31.85 -15.39
N THR A 308 -23.21 -32.94 -14.88
CA THR A 308 -23.96 -33.89 -15.71
C THR A 308 -25.48 -33.91 -15.39
N VAL A 309 -25.91 -33.26 -14.31
CA VAL A 309 -27.32 -33.09 -14.02
C VAL A 309 -28.00 -32.30 -15.16
N GLY A 310 -29.11 -32.84 -15.66
CA GLY A 310 -29.84 -32.21 -16.76
C GLY A 310 -29.27 -32.53 -18.16
N THR A 311 -28.35 -33.45 -18.27
CA THR A 311 -27.83 -33.90 -19.56
C THR A 311 -28.43 -35.22 -20.00
N GLU A 312 -28.42 -35.49 -21.30
CA GLU A 312 -28.81 -36.75 -21.89
C GLU A 312 -27.65 -37.77 -21.87
N ARG A 313 -27.99 -39.05 -21.55
CA ARG A 313 -27.01 -40.18 -21.59
C ARG A 313 -27.45 -41.19 -22.59
N GLN A 314 -26.52 -41.69 -23.34
CA GLN A 314 -26.72 -42.89 -24.12
C GLN A 314 -26.62 -44.13 -23.22
N PHE A 315 -27.67 -44.92 -23.14
CA PHE A 315 -27.76 -46.09 -22.30
C PHE A 315 -28.00 -47.36 -23.14
N GLN A 316 -27.15 -48.36 -22.90
CA GLN A 316 -27.31 -49.67 -23.53
C GLN A 316 -28.15 -50.57 -22.61
N THR A 317 -29.32 -50.92 -23.07
CA THR A 317 -30.28 -51.72 -22.30
C THR A 317 -29.93 -53.18 -22.24
N THR A 318 -30.44 -53.88 -21.21
CA THR A 318 -30.34 -55.32 -21.07
C THR A 318 -30.95 -56.07 -22.27
N SER A 319 -32.01 -55.53 -22.89
CA SER A 319 -32.61 -56.09 -24.11
C SER A 319 -31.80 -55.88 -25.40
N GLY A 320 -30.65 -55.17 -25.31
CA GLY A 320 -29.75 -54.90 -26.46
C GLY A 320 -30.11 -53.67 -27.26
N ARG A 321 -31.06 -52.85 -26.82
CA ARG A 321 -31.41 -51.56 -27.43
C ARG A 321 -30.47 -50.45 -26.90
N THR A 322 -30.26 -49.45 -27.73
CA THR A 322 -29.65 -48.20 -27.29
C THR A 322 -30.74 -47.16 -27.08
N VAL A 323 -30.85 -46.60 -25.90
CA VAL A 323 -31.82 -45.57 -25.58
C VAL A 323 -31.12 -44.32 -25.09
N TYR A 324 -31.80 -43.18 -25.19
CA TYR A 324 -31.30 -41.90 -24.62
C TYR A 324 -32.16 -41.54 -23.43
N VAL A 325 -31.49 -41.36 -22.27
CA VAL A 325 -32.16 -41.09 -21.02
C VAL A 325 -31.70 -39.74 -20.45
N TYR A 326 -32.66 -39.01 -19.91
CA TYR A 326 -32.40 -37.69 -19.41
C TYR A 326 -32.35 -37.65 -17.87
N GLY A 327 -31.26 -37.18 -17.31
CA GLY A 327 -31.03 -37.21 -15.88
C GLY A 327 -31.37 -35.88 -15.21
N SER A 328 -32.68 -35.52 -15.13
CA SER A 328 -33.10 -34.27 -14.48
C SER A 328 -32.87 -34.24 -12.96
N ALA A 329 -32.82 -35.40 -12.32
CA ALA A 329 -32.66 -35.55 -10.87
C ALA A 329 -31.44 -36.41 -10.49
N TYR A 330 -30.52 -36.65 -11.41
CA TYR A 330 -29.34 -37.46 -11.21
C TYR A 330 -28.16 -36.92 -12.00
N GLY A 331 -26.99 -36.98 -11.40
CA GLY A 331 -25.73 -36.57 -12.03
C GLY A 331 -24.80 -35.83 -11.06
N TRP A 332 -23.64 -35.42 -11.58
CA TRP A 332 -22.75 -34.52 -10.89
C TRP A 332 -23.26 -33.09 -10.98
N LYS A 333 -23.24 -32.38 -9.85
CA LYS A 333 -23.58 -30.95 -9.79
C LYS A 333 -22.74 -30.25 -8.74
N ILE A 334 -21.92 -29.31 -9.17
CA ILE A 334 -21.12 -28.49 -8.29
C ILE A 334 -22.02 -27.55 -7.49
N ASP A 335 -21.81 -27.46 -6.17
CA ASP A 335 -22.37 -26.42 -5.32
C ASP A 335 -21.51 -25.16 -5.50
N GLN A 336 -21.81 -24.38 -6.55
CA GLN A 336 -20.99 -23.24 -6.94
C GLN A 336 -20.78 -22.24 -5.81
N ASN A 337 -21.77 -22.01 -4.95
CA ASN A 337 -21.64 -21.07 -3.84
C ASN A 337 -20.63 -21.56 -2.78
N LYS A 338 -20.72 -22.82 -2.40
CA LYS A 338 -19.78 -23.41 -1.44
C LYS A 338 -18.40 -23.55 -2.05
N GLU A 339 -18.32 -23.93 -3.32
CA GLU A 339 -17.06 -24.06 -4.02
C GLU A 339 -16.32 -22.71 -4.12
N VAL A 340 -16.99 -21.63 -4.49
CA VAL A 340 -16.41 -20.29 -4.51
C VAL A 340 -15.90 -19.89 -3.12
N ALA A 341 -16.68 -20.18 -2.07
CA ALA A 341 -16.26 -19.86 -0.71
C ALA A 341 -15.00 -20.63 -0.29
N GLN A 342 -14.92 -21.92 -0.59
CA GLN A 342 -13.75 -22.76 -0.31
C GLN A 342 -12.56 -22.33 -1.16
N LEU A 343 -12.77 -22.12 -2.47
CA LEU A 343 -11.73 -21.67 -3.40
C LEU A 343 -11.09 -20.35 -2.94
N MET A 344 -11.91 -19.35 -2.56
CA MET A 344 -11.42 -18.08 -2.05
C MET A 344 -10.57 -18.25 -0.78
N GLN A 345 -10.97 -19.13 0.13
CA GLN A 345 -10.19 -19.43 1.33
C GLN A 345 -8.84 -20.08 0.99
N GLU A 346 -8.84 -21.03 0.05
CA GLU A 346 -7.63 -21.73 -0.40
C GLU A 346 -6.66 -20.77 -1.11
N ILE A 347 -7.17 -19.89 -1.97
CA ILE A 347 -6.37 -18.85 -2.62
C ILE A 347 -5.77 -17.91 -1.58
N GLN A 348 -6.56 -17.39 -0.64
CA GLN A 348 -6.09 -16.48 0.41
C GLN A 348 -5.00 -17.09 1.29
N SER A 349 -5.09 -18.40 1.54
CA SER A 349 -4.07 -19.11 2.33
C SER A 349 -2.87 -19.60 1.48
N GLY A 350 -2.88 -19.42 0.18
CA GLY A 350 -1.83 -19.94 -0.71
C GLY A 350 -1.75 -21.46 -0.74
N THR A 351 -2.90 -22.14 -0.61
CA THR A 351 -2.98 -23.58 -0.51
C THR A 351 -2.55 -24.26 -1.83
N GLN A 352 -1.85 -25.37 -1.70
CA GLN A 352 -1.55 -26.28 -2.79
C GLN A 352 -2.22 -27.62 -2.49
N THR A 353 -3.21 -27.99 -3.30
CA THR A 353 -4.04 -29.17 -3.04
C THR A 353 -4.55 -29.80 -4.32
N THR A 354 -4.88 -31.09 -4.21
CA THR A 354 -5.63 -31.84 -5.24
C THR A 354 -6.89 -32.36 -4.58
N ARG A 355 -8.05 -32.04 -5.13
CA ARG A 355 -9.34 -32.41 -4.58
C ARG A 355 -10.47 -32.41 -5.61
N GLU A 356 -11.57 -33.06 -5.30
CA GLU A 356 -12.81 -32.83 -6.00
C GLU A 356 -13.41 -31.44 -5.66
N PRO A 357 -14.25 -30.86 -6.54
CA PRO A 357 -15.07 -29.71 -6.16
C PRO A 357 -16.12 -30.10 -5.11
N VAL A 358 -16.66 -29.05 -4.47
CA VAL A 358 -17.80 -29.25 -3.55
C VAL A 358 -19.04 -29.53 -4.37
N TYR A 359 -19.58 -30.74 -4.29
CA TYR A 359 -20.78 -31.14 -5.02
C TYR A 359 -22.04 -30.94 -4.18
N SER A 360 -23.12 -30.48 -4.82
CA SER A 360 -24.51 -30.52 -4.30
C SER A 360 -25.19 -31.84 -4.68
N MET A 361 -24.79 -32.48 -5.78
CA MET A 361 -25.23 -33.81 -6.19
C MET A 361 -24.04 -34.60 -6.71
N ARG A 362 -24.06 -35.93 -6.48
CA ARG A 362 -23.04 -36.86 -6.93
C ARG A 362 -23.65 -37.98 -7.78
N ALA A 363 -22.89 -38.48 -8.71
CA ALA A 363 -23.22 -39.66 -9.48
C ALA A 363 -22.28 -40.84 -9.10
N ASN A 364 -22.55 -42.04 -9.59
CA ASN A 364 -21.80 -43.23 -9.23
C ASN A 364 -20.43 -43.36 -9.94
N ALA A 365 -20.28 -42.71 -11.09
CA ALA A 365 -19.06 -42.71 -11.87
C ALA A 365 -18.82 -41.33 -12.47
N HIS A 366 -17.57 -41.07 -12.89
CA HIS A 366 -17.24 -39.92 -13.74
C HIS A 366 -17.22 -40.29 -15.22
N GLY A 367 -17.28 -39.25 -16.07
CA GLY A 367 -17.20 -39.41 -17.53
C GLY A 367 -18.58 -39.43 -18.18
N ILE A 368 -18.60 -39.81 -19.46
CA ILE A 368 -19.82 -39.80 -20.30
C ILE A 368 -20.92 -40.73 -19.74
N ASN A 369 -20.53 -41.82 -19.09
CA ASN A 369 -21.46 -42.73 -18.42
C ASN A 369 -21.24 -42.63 -16.91
N ASP A 370 -21.91 -41.62 -16.28
CA ASP A 370 -21.89 -41.40 -14.86
C ASP A 370 -22.83 -42.34 -14.04
N LEU A 371 -23.52 -43.25 -14.70
CA LEU A 371 -24.39 -44.28 -14.12
C LEU A 371 -23.57 -45.38 -13.40
N GLY A 372 -22.35 -45.67 -13.88
CA GLY A 372 -21.55 -46.77 -13.40
C GLY A 372 -22.08 -48.15 -13.77
N ASP A 373 -21.75 -49.12 -12.95
CA ASP A 373 -22.11 -50.56 -13.14
C ASP A 373 -23.11 -51.09 -12.07
N THR A 374 -23.62 -50.16 -11.24
CA THR A 374 -24.59 -50.44 -10.17
C THR A 374 -25.78 -49.53 -10.39
N TYR A 375 -26.89 -50.08 -10.93
CA TYR A 375 -28.08 -49.32 -11.28
C TYR A 375 -29.32 -50.20 -11.32
N ILE A 376 -30.52 -49.60 -11.31
CA ILE A 376 -31.81 -50.25 -11.58
C ILE A 376 -32.24 -49.83 -12.98
N GLU A 377 -32.44 -50.78 -13.86
CA GLU A 377 -32.99 -50.59 -15.19
C GLU A 377 -34.51 -50.95 -15.16
N VAL A 378 -35.33 -50.04 -15.67
CA VAL A 378 -36.80 -50.19 -15.72
C VAL A 378 -37.26 -49.99 -17.17
N ASP A 379 -37.46 -51.06 -17.91
CA ASP A 379 -38.00 -51.04 -19.28
C ASP A 379 -39.52 -50.93 -19.20
N LEU A 380 -40.02 -49.74 -19.50
CA LEU A 380 -41.47 -49.44 -19.47
C LEU A 380 -42.17 -50.00 -20.70
N THR A 381 -41.47 -50.37 -21.74
CA THR A 381 -42.02 -51.07 -22.94
C THR A 381 -42.14 -52.53 -22.69
N GLU A 382 -41.06 -53.17 -22.23
CA GLU A 382 -41.02 -54.61 -21.96
C GLU A 382 -41.71 -54.97 -20.64
N GLN A 383 -42.04 -53.98 -19.81
CA GLN A 383 -42.66 -54.15 -18.50
C GLN A 383 -41.86 -55.06 -17.61
N TYR A 384 -40.54 -54.83 -17.58
CA TYR A 384 -39.56 -55.60 -16.85
C TYR A 384 -38.55 -54.72 -16.21
N MET A 385 -37.93 -55.14 -15.10
CA MET A 385 -36.86 -54.42 -14.44
C MET A 385 -35.69 -55.35 -14.04
N TRP A 386 -34.52 -54.77 -13.99
CA TRP A 386 -33.29 -55.44 -13.55
C TRP A 386 -32.59 -54.54 -12.55
N TYR A 387 -32.02 -55.12 -11.52
CA TYR A 387 -31.10 -54.44 -10.61
C TYR A 387 -29.70 -55.01 -10.77
N TYR A 388 -28.80 -54.19 -11.24
CA TYR A 388 -27.39 -54.50 -11.38
C TYR A 388 -26.61 -53.98 -10.16
N GLN A 389 -25.70 -54.80 -9.67
CA GLN A 389 -24.67 -54.45 -8.70
C GLN A 389 -23.31 -54.92 -9.19
N ASN A 390 -22.35 -53.99 -9.38
CA ASN A 390 -21.02 -54.27 -9.92
C ASN A 390 -21.13 -55.10 -11.24
N GLY A 391 -22.00 -54.66 -12.14
CA GLY A 391 -22.20 -55.30 -13.45
C GLY A 391 -22.94 -56.62 -13.43
N ASN A 392 -23.40 -57.14 -12.28
CA ASN A 392 -24.14 -58.41 -12.17
C ASN A 392 -25.59 -58.15 -11.79
N ILE A 393 -26.50 -58.91 -12.43
CA ILE A 393 -27.95 -58.87 -12.06
C ILE A 393 -28.08 -59.55 -10.72
N ILE A 394 -28.55 -58.83 -9.69
CA ILE A 394 -28.86 -59.33 -8.35
C ILE A 394 -30.33 -59.48 -8.07
N PHE A 395 -31.15 -58.80 -8.88
CA PHE A 395 -32.61 -58.90 -8.82
C PHE A 395 -33.22 -58.59 -10.18
N GLN A 396 -34.36 -59.22 -10.51
CA GLN A 396 -35.13 -58.91 -11.71
C GLN A 396 -36.60 -59.26 -11.45
N SER A 397 -37.52 -58.55 -12.12
CA SER A 397 -38.96 -58.74 -11.95
C SER A 397 -39.74 -58.24 -13.13
N GLU A 398 -40.87 -58.96 -13.46
CA GLU A 398 -41.97 -58.36 -14.24
C GLU A 398 -42.59 -57.23 -13.39
N ILE A 399 -43.10 -56.16 -14.07
CA ILE A 399 -43.68 -54.98 -13.43
C ILE A 399 -45.06 -54.65 -14.06
N VAL A 400 -45.78 -53.74 -13.40
CA VAL A 400 -46.88 -52.98 -14.07
C VAL A 400 -46.63 -51.49 -13.80
N SER A 401 -46.24 -50.75 -14.84
CA SER A 401 -46.01 -49.31 -14.76
C SER A 401 -47.30 -48.51 -14.90
N GLY A 402 -47.15 -47.19 -14.93
CA GLY A 402 -48.24 -46.26 -15.18
C GLY A 402 -48.88 -46.43 -16.56
N LEU A 403 -50.15 -46.00 -16.67
CA LEU A 403 -50.93 -46.07 -17.92
C LEU A 403 -50.35 -45.13 -18.98
N PRO A 404 -49.78 -45.61 -20.09
CA PRO A 404 -49.05 -44.78 -21.03
C PRO A 404 -49.90 -43.84 -21.86
N GLY A 405 -51.17 -44.16 -22.03
CA GLY A 405 -52.13 -43.31 -22.74
C GLY A 405 -52.72 -42.14 -21.94
N ASP A 406 -52.40 -42.04 -20.68
CA ASP A 406 -52.85 -40.99 -19.78
C ASP A 406 -51.63 -40.21 -19.25
N PRO A 407 -51.46 -38.94 -19.64
CA PRO A 407 -50.28 -38.14 -19.22
C PRO A 407 -50.13 -38.01 -17.70
N ASP A 408 -51.24 -37.98 -16.95
CA ASP A 408 -51.25 -37.83 -15.49
C ASP A 408 -50.93 -39.14 -14.75
N ARG A 409 -51.03 -40.27 -15.47
CA ARG A 409 -50.80 -41.63 -14.95
C ARG A 409 -49.57 -42.31 -15.56
N LYS A 410 -48.94 -41.72 -16.55
CA LYS A 410 -47.79 -42.28 -17.20
C LYS A 410 -46.59 -42.26 -16.26
N THR A 411 -45.82 -43.37 -16.18
CA THR A 411 -44.51 -43.32 -15.55
C THR A 411 -43.54 -42.45 -16.40
N PRO A 412 -42.95 -41.38 -15.89
CA PRO A 412 -42.05 -40.57 -16.68
C PRO A 412 -40.73 -41.32 -16.92
N PRO A 413 -40.16 -41.21 -18.12
CA PRO A 413 -38.81 -41.67 -18.36
C PRO A 413 -37.82 -40.71 -17.68
N GLY A 414 -36.63 -41.20 -17.32
CA GLY A 414 -35.60 -40.39 -16.68
C GLY A 414 -34.67 -41.23 -15.83
N ILE A 415 -33.78 -40.51 -15.14
CA ILE A 415 -32.86 -41.11 -14.16
C ILE A 415 -33.15 -40.50 -12.81
N PHE A 416 -33.43 -41.35 -11.84
CA PHE A 416 -33.86 -40.99 -10.52
C PHE A 416 -33.01 -41.70 -9.47
N THR A 417 -33.19 -41.36 -8.20
CA THR A 417 -32.63 -42.07 -7.04
C THR A 417 -33.75 -42.32 -6.03
N LEU A 418 -33.54 -43.27 -5.14
CA LEU A 418 -34.50 -43.56 -4.09
C LEU A 418 -34.64 -42.40 -3.10
N ASP A 419 -35.86 -41.86 -2.94
CA ASP A 419 -36.10 -40.77 -1.99
C ASP A 419 -36.22 -41.28 -0.53
N SER A 420 -36.88 -42.40 -0.32
CA SER A 420 -37.10 -43.01 1.00
C SER A 420 -37.49 -44.46 0.92
N LYS A 421 -37.58 -45.14 2.06
CA LYS A 421 -38.15 -46.50 2.19
C LYS A 421 -39.09 -46.55 3.38
N SER A 422 -40.27 -47.09 3.22
CA SER A 422 -41.18 -47.31 4.32
C SER A 422 -41.95 -48.66 4.21
N SER A 423 -42.18 -49.32 5.35
CA SER A 423 -42.92 -50.57 5.47
C SER A 423 -43.55 -50.67 6.86
N PRO A 424 -44.87 -50.82 7.01
CA PRO A 424 -45.88 -50.64 5.96
C PRO A 424 -46.14 -49.16 5.61
N SER A 425 -46.87 -48.90 4.53
CA SER A 425 -47.24 -47.55 4.09
C SER A 425 -48.67 -47.50 3.51
N VAL A 426 -49.18 -46.28 3.31
CA VAL A 426 -50.45 -46.03 2.62
C VAL A 426 -50.23 -45.05 1.51
N LEU A 427 -50.47 -45.45 0.27
CA LEU A 427 -50.43 -44.57 -0.89
C LEU A 427 -51.73 -43.75 -0.92
N ARG A 428 -51.61 -42.44 -1.10
CA ARG A 428 -52.72 -41.52 -1.12
C ARG A 428 -52.71 -40.72 -2.41
N GLY A 429 -53.88 -40.64 -3.03
CA GLY A 429 -54.06 -39.74 -4.15
C GLY A 429 -54.21 -38.28 -3.73
N GLU A 430 -54.53 -37.42 -4.65
CA GLU A 430 -54.77 -35.99 -4.37
C GLU A 430 -55.91 -35.80 -3.37
N MET A 431 -55.79 -34.74 -2.57
CA MET A 431 -56.84 -34.35 -1.64
C MET A 431 -57.97 -33.69 -2.44
N THR A 432 -59.18 -34.23 -2.31
CA THR A 432 -60.40 -33.71 -2.94
C THR A 432 -60.88 -32.45 -2.23
N GLU A 433 -61.77 -31.69 -2.85
CA GLU A 433 -62.41 -30.49 -2.27
C GLU A 433 -63.08 -30.78 -0.93
N ASN A 434 -63.57 -32.02 -0.72
CA ASN A 434 -64.24 -32.47 0.50
C ASN A 434 -63.27 -32.85 1.62
N GLY A 435 -61.96 -32.68 1.45
CA GLY A 435 -60.93 -33.00 2.46
C GLY A 435 -60.64 -34.48 2.63
N THR A 436 -61.05 -35.33 1.67
CA THR A 436 -60.71 -36.77 1.61
C THR A 436 -59.69 -36.99 0.49
N TYR A 437 -58.89 -38.04 0.54
CA TYR A 437 -58.02 -38.43 -0.57
C TYR A 437 -58.86 -39.09 -1.70
N SER A 438 -58.45 -38.88 -2.95
CA SER A 438 -59.08 -39.50 -4.14
C SER A 438 -59.01 -41.03 -4.10
N TYR A 439 -57.95 -41.57 -3.47
CA TYR A 439 -57.82 -42.97 -3.09
C TYR A 439 -56.88 -43.12 -1.87
N GLU A 440 -57.00 -44.18 -1.15
CA GLU A 440 -56.08 -44.67 -0.12
C GLU A 440 -55.85 -46.16 -0.35
N GLN A 441 -54.56 -46.53 -0.62
CA GLN A 441 -54.17 -47.89 -0.90
C GLN A 441 -53.08 -48.33 0.06
N PRO A 442 -53.35 -49.22 1.01
CA PRO A 442 -52.34 -49.84 1.86
C PRO A 442 -51.34 -50.66 1.01
N VAL A 443 -50.07 -50.55 1.30
CA VAL A 443 -48.99 -51.35 0.73
C VAL A 443 -48.04 -51.80 1.82
N THR A 444 -47.37 -52.94 1.61
CA THR A 444 -46.40 -53.45 2.55
C THR A 444 -45.06 -52.75 2.40
N TYR A 445 -44.64 -52.46 1.19
CA TYR A 445 -43.36 -51.84 0.86
C TYR A 445 -43.60 -50.62 -0.04
N TRP A 446 -42.98 -49.49 0.33
CA TRP A 446 -43.02 -48.27 -0.41
C TRP A 446 -41.61 -47.70 -0.60
N MET A 447 -41.21 -47.48 -1.84
CA MET A 447 -39.90 -47.05 -2.27
C MET A 447 -40.05 -45.94 -3.32
N PRO A 448 -40.38 -44.69 -2.91
CA PRO A 448 -40.50 -43.55 -3.83
C PRO A 448 -39.12 -43.15 -4.40
N PHE A 449 -39.11 -42.71 -5.66
CA PHE A 449 -37.93 -42.26 -6.37
C PHE A 449 -38.18 -41.00 -7.24
N ASN A 450 -39.46 -40.61 -7.41
CA ASN A 450 -39.83 -39.39 -8.14
C ASN A 450 -41.15 -38.83 -7.57
N GLY A 451 -41.05 -38.02 -6.51
CA GLY A 451 -42.22 -37.45 -5.81
C GLY A 451 -43.19 -38.51 -5.32
N GLY A 452 -44.36 -38.58 -5.94
CA GLY A 452 -45.40 -39.59 -5.63
C GLY A 452 -45.23 -40.91 -6.36
N ILE A 453 -44.18 -41.10 -7.15
CA ILE A 453 -43.92 -42.29 -7.95
C ILE A 453 -42.81 -43.12 -7.29
N GLY A 454 -43.06 -44.42 -7.16
CA GLY A 454 -42.11 -45.33 -6.54
C GLY A 454 -42.41 -46.79 -6.85
N PHE A 455 -41.58 -47.68 -6.33
CA PHE A 455 -41.84 -49.12 -6.33
C PHE A 455 -42.69 -49.49 -5.13
N HIS A 456 -43.66 -50.39 -5.31
CA HIS A 456 -44.48 -50.96 -4.24
C HIS A 456 -45.07 -52.33 -4.62
N ASP A 457 -45.45 -53.08 -3.61
CA ASP A 457 -46.22 -54.30 -3.81
C ASP A 457 -47.66 -54.00 -4.31
N ALA A 458 -48.20 -54.87 -5.15
CA ALA A 458 -49.53 -54.72 -5.70
C ALA A 458 -50.26 -56.10 -5.82
N ASP A 459 -50.77 -56.59 -4.73
CA ASP A 459 -51.50 -57.88 -4.65
C ASP A 459 -52.81 -57.87 -5.42
N TRP A 460 -53.33 -56.70 -5.81
CA TRP A 460 -54.56 -56.55 -6.61
C TRP A 460 -54.28 -56.71 -8.12
N GLN A 461 -53.04 -56.77 -8.56
CA GLN A 461 -52.74 -57.04 -9.98
C GLN A 461 -52.91 -58.52 -10.29
N PRO A 462 -53.66 -58.91 -11.32
CA PRO A 462 -53.90 -60.31 -11.67
C PRO A 462 -52.70 -61.00 -12.31
N TYR A 463 -51.80 -60.23 -12.93
CA TYR A 463 -50.52 -60.66 -13.51
C TYR A 463 -49.63 -59.43 -13.68
N PHE A 464 -48.33 -59.65 -13.88
CA PHE A 464 -47.34 -58.64 -14.13
C PHE A 464 -46.69 -58.85 -15.50
N GLY A 465 -46.07 -57.80 -16.03
CA GLY A 465 -45.44 -57.85 -17.36
C GLY A 465 -46.40 -57.73 -18.53
N GLY A 466 -45.89 -57.84 -19.73
CA GLY A 466 -46.62 -57.85 -20.99
C GLY A 466 -47.46 -56.57 -21.20
N ASP A 467 -48.70 -56.76 -21.57
CA ASP A 467 -49.67 -55.69 -21.92
C ASP A 467 -50.51 -55.20 -20.74
N ARG A 468 -50.27 -55.70 -19.54
CA ARG A 468 -51.08 -55.36 -18.35
C ARG A 468 -51.16 -53.85 -18.10
N TYR A 469 -50.11 -53.11 -18.29
CA TYR A 469 -50.03 -51.67 -18.08
C TYR A 469 -50.93 -50.86 -19.05
N LEU A 470 -51.32 -51.43 -20.21
CA LEU A 470 -52.18 -50.76 -21.18
C LEU A 470 -53.62 -50.67 -20.72
N THR A 471 -54.07 -51.59 -19.85
CA THR A 471 -55.46 -51.69 -19.39
C THR A 471 -55.62 -51.55 -17.90
N GLY A 472 -54.63 -51.85 -17.12
CA GLY A 472 -54.56 -51.79 -15.65
C GLY A 472 -53.35 -51.15 -15.09
N GLY A 473 -52.78 -50.19 -15.84
CA GLY A 473 -51.59 -49.43 -15.39
C GLY A 473 -51.87 -48.60 -14.14
N SER A 474 -50.86 -48.36 -13.38
CA SER A 474 -50.88 -47.56 -12.16
C SER A 474 -51.10 -46.05 -12.42
N HIS A 475 -51.02 -45.24 -11.37
CA HIS A 475 -50.97 -43.78 -11.49
C HIS A 475 -49.51 -43.25 -11.56
N GLY A 476 -48.62 -44.01 -12.21
CA GLY A 476 -47.22 -43.69 -12.42
C GLY A 476 -46.26 -44.60 -11.66
N CYS A 477 -46.68 -45.21 -10.59
CA CYS A 477 -45.86 -46.13 -9.79
C CYS A 477 -45.48 -47.42 -10.56
N ILE A 478 -44.43 -48.06 -10.12
CA ILE A 478 -44.00 -49.38 -10.59
C ILE A 478 -44.51 -50.43 -9.59
N ASN A 479 -45.55 -51.11 -10.01
CA ASN A 479 -46.20 -52.20 -9.25
C ASN A 479 -45.35 -53.46 -9.38
N LEU A 480 -45.07 -54.12 -8.28
CA LEU A 480 -44.33 -55.39 -8.20
C LEU A 480 -45.17 -56.48 -7.56
N PRO A 481 -44.91 -57.76 -7.91
CA PRO A 481 -45.36 -58.88 -7.10
C PRO A 481 -44.97 -58.70 -5.66
N PRO A 482 -45.83 -58.98 -4.65
CA PRO A 482 -45.51 -58.72 -3.23
C PRO A 482 -44.21 -59.34 -2.75
N GLU A 483 -43.87 -60.56 -3.19
CA GLU A 483 -42.59 -61.20 -2.85
C GLU A 483 -41.40 -60.47 -3.42
N ASN A 484 -41.49 -60.02 -4.70
CA ASN A 484 -40.44 -59.28 -5.40
C ASN A 484 -40.27 -57.86 -4.80
N ALA A 485 -41.37 -57.19 -4.41
CA ALA A 485 -41.29 -55.91 -3.72
C ALA A 485 -40.56 -56.00 -2.39
N GLY A 486 -40.78 -57.07 -1.63
CA GLY A 486 -40.07 -57.34 -0.36
C GLY A 486 -38.58 -57.61 -0.60
N GLN A 487 -38.24 -58.36 -1.65
CA GLN A 487 -36.86 -58.62 -2.04
C GLN A 487 -36.17 -57.31 -2.48
N LEU A 488 -36.78 -56.52 -3.37
CA LEU A 488 -36.23 -55.24 -3.80
C LEU A 488 -36.05 -54.29 -2.61
N TYR A 489 -37.04 -54.20 -1.71
CA TYR A 489 -36.97 -53.37 -0.51
C TYR A 489 -35.76 -53.69 0.35
N SER A 490 -35.38 -54.93 0.44
CA SER A 490 -34.18 -55.37 1.22
C SER A 490 -32.87 -55.04 0.53
N LEU A 491 -32.83 -54.97 -0.83
CA LEU A 491 -31.62 -54.80 -1.62
C LEU A 491 -31.34 -53.33 -2.01
N ILE A 492 -32.39 -52.54 -2.33
CA ILE A 492 -32.26 -51.21 -2.90
C ILE A 492 -31.53 -50.23 -1.96
N GLN A 493 -30.60 -49.46 -2.49
CA GLN A 493 -29.81 -48.42 -1.80
C GLN A 493 -30.29 -47.02 -2.27
N TYR A 494 -30.02 -45.98 -1.48
CA TYR A 494 -30.47 -44.61 -1.75
C TYR A 494 -29.78 -43.92 -2.91
N ASP A 495 -28.56 -44.22 -3.15
CA ASP A 495 -27.67 -43.58 -4.16
C ASP A 495 -27.62 -44.32 -5.50
N VAL A 496 -28.36 -45.45 -5.63
CA VAL A 496 -28.42 -46.25 -6.86
C VAL A 496 -29.31 -45.54 -7.90
N PRO A 497 -28.80 -45.24 -9.11
CA PRO A 497 -29.59 -44.68 -10.18
C PRO A 497 -30.70 -45.65 -10.63
N ILE A 498 -31.91 -45.12 -10.80
CA ILE A 498 -33.09 -45.79 -11.31
C ILE A 498 -33.41 -45.22 -12.69
N ILE A 499 -33.17 -46.02 -13.73
CA ILE A 499 -33.21 -45.62 -15.13
C ILE A 499 -34.54 -46.11 -15.73
N CYS A 500 -35.47 -45.20 -15.98
CA CYS A 500 -36.77 -45.50 -16.56
C CYS A 500 -36.81 -45.07 -18.04
N PHE A 501 -37.17 -45.94 -18.96
CA PHE A 501 -37.26 -45.65 -20.40
C PHE A 501 -38.34 -46.47 -21.10
N TYR A 502 -38.70 -46.04 -22.32
CA TYR A 502 -39.62 -46.74 -23.20
C TYR A 502 -38.95 -47.38 -24.38
#